data_5adddd36f9c1d5675620a96a96158d92
#
_entry.id   5adddd36f9c1d5675620a96a96158d92
#
_cell.length_a   1.000
_cell.length_b   1.000
_cell.length_c   1.000
_cell.angle_alpha   90.00
_cell.angle_beta   90.00
_cell.angle_gamma   90.00
#
_symmetry.space_group_name_H-M   'P 1'
#
loop_
_entity.id
_entity.type
_entity.pdbx_description
1 polymer ?
#
loop_
_entity_poly.entity_id
_entity_poly.type
_entity_poly.pdbx_seq_one_letter_code
_entity_poly.pdbx_strand_id
1 'polypeptide(L)'
;NEQIYNNSTENTKIIYMCLYAGILPAGAGKSHQSLRDISLLSSIPNMKIYHPYNFLEARKILKYCINMERNNCAIRLSIGPPHIGSLSLPKNYNFKPNKGSVMTKGSDGIIFSYGQTMINQAYKTYKILSKQNIKLKVVNMPCINTFDKKWLKKTIGKIKYIFFLEDHNINGGFSDLIISFMTNNKILNNQVLQKFGPNEFPACGTPKEVLKYHKLDHMSLSSQIKKKLKNK
;
A
#
# COMPACT_ATOMS: atom_id res chain seq x y z
N ASN A 1 12.57 -16.70 -8.49
CA ASN A 1 11.53 -17.02 -7.50
C ASN A 1 11.87 -18.28 -6.72
N GLU A 2 12.27 -19.34 -7.41
CA GLU A 2 12.65 -20.64 -6.84
C GLU A 2 13.74 -20.51 -5.77
N GLN A 3 14.80 -19.76 -6.02
CA GLN A 3 15.89 -19.53 -5.06
C GLN A 3 15.40 -18.89 -3.73
N ILE A 4 14.44 -17.95 -3.82
CA ILE A 4 13.87 -17.33 -2.62
C ILE A 4 13.04 -18.35 -1.84
N TYR A 5 12.29 -19.19 -2.54
CA TYR A 5 11.51 -20.26 -1.93
C TYR A 5 12.43 -21.27 -1.23
N ASN A 6 13.47 -21.76 -1.91
CA ASN A 6 14.44 -22.72 -1.36
C ASN A 6 15.13 -22.13 -0.12
N ASN A 7 15.59 -20.89 -0.16
CA ASN A 7 16.16 -20.24 1.03
C ASN A 7 15.18 -20.20 2.21
N SER A 8 13.89 -20.07 1.92
CA SER A 8 12.87 -20.05 2.98
C SER A 8 12.62 -21.42 3.59
N THR A 9 12.80 -22.51 2.84
CA THR A 9 12.70 -23.88 3.37
C THR A 9 13.84 -24.21 4.33
N GLU A 10 15.00 -23.60 4.15
CA GLU A 10 16.20 -23.78 5.00
C GLU A 10 16.18 -22.91 6.28
N ASN A 11 15.09 -22.25 6.58
CA ASN A 11 14.95 -21.32 7.71
C ASN A 11 16.05 -20.25 7.79
N THR A 12 16.55 -19.81 6.65
CA THR A 12 17.51 -18.71 6.55
C THR A 12 16.89 -17.38 6.96
N LYS A 13 17.74 -16.45 7.36
CA LYS A 13 17.32 -15.06 7.60
C LYS A 13 17.94 -14.17 6.53
N ILE A 14 17.17 -13.84 5.51
CA ILE A 14 17.60 -12.99 4.39
C ILE A 14 16.67 -11.76 4.31
N ILE A 15 17.26 -10.59 4.05
CA ILE A 15 16.55 -9.35 3.77
C ILE A 15 16.69 -9.09 2.27
N TYR A 16 15.62 -9.35 1.52
CA TYR A 16 15.57 -9.09 0.08
C TYR A 16 15.24 -7.63 -0.18
N MET A 17 16.16 -6.89 -0.81
CA MET A 17 15.93 -5.50 -1.22
C MET A 17 15.35 -5.49 -2.63
N CYS A 18 14.03 -5.37 -2.73
CA CYS A 18 13.29 -5.39 -3.99
C CYS A 18 13.19 -3.99 -4.58
N LEU A 19 14.12 -3.67 -5.46
CA LEU A 19 14.13 -2.39 -6.20
C LEU A 19 13.13 -2.42 -7.35
N TYR A 20 12.76 -1.25 -7.89
CA TYR A 20 11.76 -1.11 -8.96
C TYR A 20 10.37 -1.66 -8.58
N ALA A 21 10.00 -1.56 -7.30
CA ALA A 21 8.72 -2.03 -6.84
C ALA A 21 7.57 -1.17 -7.39
N GLY A 22 6.53 -1.84 -7.91
CA GLY A 22 5.30 -1.21 -8.37
C GLY A 22 5.33 -0.74 -9.82
N ILE A 23 4.43 0.21 -10.12
CA ILE A 23 4.16 0.71 -11.46
C ILE A 23 5.20 1.73 -11.96
N LEU A 24 6.02 2.25 -11.08
CA LEU A 24 7.07 3.23 -11.40
C LEU A 24 8.45 2.70 -10.96
N PRO A 25 9.51 3.06 -11.72
CA PRO A 25 9.56 3.91 -12.91
C PRO A 25 9.01 3.19 -14.15
N ALA A 26 8.40 3.94 -15.05
CA ALA A 26 7.75 3.41 -16.23
C ALA A 26 8.50 3.68 -17.54
N GLY A 27 9.51 4.56 -17.51
CA GLY A 27 10.31 4.91 -18.70
C GLY A 27 11.19 3.78 -19.22
N ALA A 28 11.62 2.87 -18.33
CA ALA A 28 12.46 1.74 -18.70
C ALA A 28 11.67 0.56 -19.33
N GLY A 29 10.35 0.67 -19.41
CA GLY A 29 9.50 -0.34 -20.03
C GLY A 29 8.93 -1.36 -19.05
N LYS A 30 7.99 -2.17 -19.54
CA LYS A 30 7.15 -3.10 -18.77
C LYS A 30 7.95 -4.13 -17.96
N SER A 31 9.13 -4.53 -18.46
CA SER A 31 10.00 -5.50 -17.79
C SER A 31 10.60 -4.98 -16.47
N HIS A 32 10.63 -3.66 -16.26
CA HIS A 32 11.16 -3.02 -15.05
C HIS A 32 10.08 -2.61 -14.05
N GLN A 33 8.81 -2.83 -14.37
CA GLN A 33 7.68 -2.51 -13.50
C GLN A 33 7.22 -3.78 -12.76
N SER A 34 7.36 -3.81 -11.45
CA SER A 34 7.03 -4.99 -10.65
C SER A 34 5.58 -4.94 -10.15
N LEU A 35 4.66 -5.53 -10.92
CA LEU A 35 3.23 -5.62 -10.58
C LEU A 35 2.81 -6.98 -10.02
N ARG A 36 3.75 -7.90 -9.76
CA ARG A 36 3.48 -9.29 -9.35
C ARG A 36 4.28 -9.76 -8.13
N ASP A 37 5.19 -8.94 -7.65
CA ASP A 37 6.11 -9.30 -6.58
C ASP A 37 5.41 -9.56 -5.24
N ILE A 38 4.36 -8.81 -4.90
CA ILE A 38 3.57 -9.08 -3.70
C ILE A 38 2.93 -10.47 -3.76
N SER A 39 2.31 -10.83 -4.89
CA SER A 39 1.68 -12.14 -5.06
C SER A 39 2.70 -13.29 -4.91
N LEU A 40 3.85 -13.15 -5.57
CA LEU A 40 4.91 -14.14 -5.55
C LEU A 40 5.52 -14.32 -4.16
N LEU A 41 5.80 -13.23 -3.47
CA LEU A 41 6.44 -13.25 -2.16
C LEU A 41 5.46 -13.63 -1.04
N SER A 42 4.20 -13.22 -1.14
CA SER A 42 3.18 -13.55 -0.13
C SER A 42 2.78 -15.03 -0.13
N SER A 43 3.05 -15.76 -1.22
CA SER A 43 2.84 -17.21 -1.27
C SER A 43 3.91 -18.01 -0.50
N ILE A 44 5.03 -17.39 -0.14
CA ILE A 44 6.10 -18.03 0.60
C ILE A 44 5.78 -18.01 2.10
N PRO A 45 5.70 -19.15 2.77
CA PRO A 45 5.44 -19.21 4.21
C PRO A 45 6.40 -18.33 5.02
N ASN A 46 5.89 -17.62 6.01
CA ASN A 46 6.64 -16.74 6.91
C ASN A 46 7.35 -15.54 6.27
N MET A 47 7.33 -15.36 4.96
CA MET A 47 7.88 -14.18 4.30
C MET A 47 7.16 -12.92 4.78
N LYS A 48 7.90 -11.91 5.21
CA LYS A 48 7.38 -10.60 5.59
C LYS A 48 7.65 -9.59 4.49
N ILE A 49 6.63 -8.86 4.07
CA ILE A 49 6.74 -7.89 2.97
C ILE A 49 6.48 -6.50 3.52
N TYR A 50 7.44 -5.60 3.27
CA TYR A 50 7.37 -4.21 3.67
C TYR A 50 7.50 -3.29 2.45
N HIS A 51 6.78 -2.16 2.48
CA HIS A 51 6.94 -1.09 1.50
C HIS A 51 6.90 0.27 2.21
N PRO A 52 8.04 0.86 2.52
CA PRO A 52 8.09 2.13 3.23
C PRO A 52 7.56 3.29 2.40
N TYR A 53 6.97 4.25 3.08
CA TYR A 53 6.48 5.49 2.49
C TYR A 53 7.60 6.50 2.22
N ASN A 54 8.61 6.57 3.10
CA ASN A 54 9.72 7.50 2.98
C ASN A 54 11.00 6.94 3.62
N PHE A 55 12.09 7.70 3.52
CA PHE A 55 13.39 7.31 4.06
C PHE A 55 13.38 7.02 5.57
N LEU A 56 12.68 7.84 6.36
CA LEU A 56 12.58 7.61 7.80
C LEU A 56 11.93 6.26 8.12
N GLU A 57 10.85 5.94 7.43
CA GLU A 57 10.16 4.66 7.59
C GLU A 57 11.02 3.50 7.08
N ALA A 58 11.69 3.66 5.93
CA ALA A 58 12.62 2.66 5.40
C ALA A 58 13.74 2.33 6.39
N ARG A 59 14.36 3.34 6.99
CA ARG A 59 15.39 3.17 8.03
C ARG A 59 14.87 2.41 9.26
N LYS A 60 13.66 2.73 9.72
CA LYS A 60 13.05 2.04 10.86
C LYS A 60 12.70 0.60 10.55
N ILE A 61 12.16 0.32 9.36
CA ILE A 61 11.85 -1.03 8.89
C ILE A 61 13.13 -1.85 8.76
N LEU A 62 14.16 -1.31 8.11
CA LEU A 62 15.44 -2.02 7.96
C LEU A 62 16.06 -2.36 9.33
N LYS A 63 16.07 -1.40 10.26
CA LYS A 63 16.53 -1.64 11.64
C LYS A 63 15.73 -2.75 12.33
N TYR A 64 14.41 -2.78 12.14
CA TYR A 64 13.56 -3.84 12.65
C TYR A 64 13.89 -5.21 12.01
N CYS A 65 14.01 -5.26 10.69
CA CYS A 65 14.36 -6.49 9.97
C CYS A 65 15.72 -7.06 10.40
N ILE A 66 16.71 -6.20 10.65
CA ILE A 66 18.04 -6.63 11.09
C ILE A 66 17.98 -7.19 12.52
N ASN A 67 17.36 -6.46 13.44
CA ASN A 67 17.51 -6.74 14.87
C ASN A 67 16.40 -7.61 15.48
N MET A 68 15.20 -7.56 14.93
CA MET A 68 14.01 -8.11 15.59
C MET A 68 13.29 -9.20 14.77
N GLU A 69 13.24 -9.05 13.43
CA GLU A 69 12.60 -10.05 12.59
C GLU A 69 13.50 -11.29 12.48
N ARG A 70 12.89 -12.46 12.59
CA ARG A 70 13.62 -13.74 12.51
C ARG A 70 13.39 -14.47 11.20
N ASN A 71 12.34 -14.12 10.49
CA ASN A 71 12.00 -14.72 9.21
C ASN A 71 12.61 -13.93 8.05
N ASN A 72 12.57 -14.52 6.87
CA ASN A 72 12.88 -13.83 5.64
C ASN A 72 11.95 -12.64 5.44
N CYS A 73 12.50 -11.53 4.97
CA CYS A 73 11.72 -10.34 4.66
C CYS A 73 12.12 -9.73 3.34
N ALA A 74 11.14 -9.14 2.67
CA ALA A 74 11.33 -8.37 1.45
C ALA A 74 10.98 -6.91 1.73
N ILE A 75 11.88 -6.00 1.40
CA ILE A 75 11.66 -4.55 1.48
C ILE A 75 11.53 -4.03 0.06
N ARG A 76 10.30 -3.69 -0.33
CA ARG A 76 9.98 -3.09 -1.63
C ARG A 76 10.38 -1.63 -1.62
N LEU A 77 11.12 -1.19 -2.61
CA LEU A 77 11.60 0.18 -2.74
C LEU A 77 11.23 0.74 -4.11
N SER A 78 10.44 1.81 -4.10
CA SER A 78 10.17 2.59 -5.30
C SER A 78 11.41 3.38 -5.70
N ILE A 79 11.61 3.57 -7.00
CA ILE A 79 12.67 4.43 -7.55
C ILE A 79 12.09 5.82 -7.86
N GLY A 80 12.90 6.83 -7.67
CA GLY A 80 12.60 8.22 -7.98
C GLY A 80 12.95 9.15 -6.82
N PRO A 81 13.03 10.43 -7.10
CA PRO A 81 13.30 11.42 -6.05
C PRO A 81 12.15 11.45 -5.03
N PRO A 82 12.43 11.75 -3.78
CA PRO A 82 11.38 11.96 -2.80
C PRO A 82 10.44 13.08 -3.28
N HIS A 83 9.14 12.85 -3.18
CA HIS A 83 8.17 13.88 -3.56
C HIS A 83 8.25 15.07 -2.59
N ILE A 84 8.72 16.21 -3.09
CA ILE A 84 8.77 17.47 -2.33
C ILE A 84 7.33 17.86 -1.94
N GLY A 85 7.14 18.25 -0.67
CA GLY A 85 5.80 18.60 -0.14
C GLY A 85 4.90 17.40 0.15
N SER A 86 5.48 16.19 0.26
CA SER A 86 4.76 15.00 0.69
C SER A 86 4.26 15.11 2.13
N LEU A 87 3.26 14.32 2.45
CA LEU A 87 2.72 14.20 3.79
C LEU A 87 3.80 13.68 4.75
N SER A 88 3.98 14.35 5.88
CA SER A 88 4.90 13.85 6.91
C SER A 88 4.28 12.71 7.70
N LEU A 89 5.11 11.75 8.13
CA LEU A 89 4.69 10.79 9.14
C LEU A 89 4.33 11.52 10.45
N PRO A 90 3.46 10.97 11.29
CA PRO A 90 3.15 11.54 12.59
C PRO A 90 4.43 11.88 13.39
N LYS A 91 4.43 12.99 14.12
CA LYS A 91 5.63 13.46 14.88
C LYS A 91 6.27 12.37 15.75
N ASN A 92 5.43 11.55 16.39
CA ASN A 92 5.87 10.45 17.26
C ASN A 92 5.80 9.10 16.55
N TYR A 93 6.06 9.07 15.22
CA TYR A 93 6.01 7.84 14.46
C TYR A 93 6.99 6.80 15.01
N ASN A 94 6.44 5.68 15.42
CA ASN A 94 7.20 4.48 15.76
C ASN A 94 6.71 3.33 14.89
N PHE A 95 7.63 2.72 14.12
CA PHE A 95 7.30 1.55 13.32
C PHE A 95 6.88 0.40 14.24
N LYS A 96 5.74 -0.18 13.94
CA LYS A 96 5.26 -1.42 14.57
C LYS A 96 4.88 -2.39 13.46
N PRO A 97 5.44 -3.61 13.44
CA PRO A 97 5.02 -4.63 12.51
C PRO A 97 3.51 -4.85 12.67
N ASN A 98 2.83 -5.15 11.59
CA ASN A 98 1.39 -5.40 11.49
C ASN A 98 0.47 -4.17 11.63
N LYS A 99 1.01 -2.97 11.91
CA LYS A 99 0.22 -1.74 12.07
C LYS A 99 0.60 -0.71 11.04
N GLY A 100 -0.40 0.01 10.57
CA GLY A 100 -0.20 1.19 9.74
C GLY A 100 -0.18 2.49 10.55
N SER A 101 -0.18 3.60 9.83
CA SER A 101 -0.25 4.96 10.39
C SER A 101 -1.40 5.73 9.78
N VAL A 102 -2.24 6.31 10.62
CA VAL A 102 -3.31 7.21 10.19
C VAL A 102 -2.68 8.56 9.83
N MET A 103 -2.72 8.90 8.55
CA MET A 103 -2.08 10.08 7.98
C MET A 103 -3.00 11.30 7.96
N THR A 104 -4.31 11.08 7.79
CA THR A 104 -5.35 12.13 7.85
C THR A 104 -6.56 11.66 8.63
N LYS A 105 -7.29 12.61 9.23
CA LYS A 105 -8.56 12.33 9.93
C LYS A 105 -9.72 12.43 8.93
N GLY A 106 -10.70 11.52 9.02
CA GLY A 106 -11.89 11.52 8.18
C GLY A 106 -12.87 10.44 8.60
N SER A 107 -14.14 10.60 8.19
CA SER A 107 -15.27 9.75 8.56
C SER A 107 -16.09 9.24 7.37
N ASP A 108 -15.99 9.88 6.19
CA ASP A 108 -16.83 9.53 5.04
C ASP A 108 -16.29 8.31 4.27
N GLY A 109 -14.98 8.11 4.33
CA GLY A 109 -14.31 6.96 3.75
C GLY A 109 -12.89 6.81 4.28
N ILE A 110 -12.31 5.64 4.09
CA ILE A 110 -10.93 5.33 4.45
C ILE A 110 -10.18 4.78 3.23
N ILE A 111 -8.98 5.28 2.98
CA ILE A 111 -8.07 4.77 1.95
C ILE A 111 -6.92 4.08 2.64
N PHE A 112 -6.80 2.77 2.49
CA PHE A 112 -5.61 2.01 2.84
C PHE A 112 -4.66 1.97 1.64
N SER A 113 -3.43 2.36 1.87
CA SER A 113 -2.40 2.39 0.82
C SER A 113 -1.01 2.26 1.42
N TYR A 114 0.01 2.16 0.60
CA TYR A 114 1.40 2.01 1.01
C TYR A 114 2.34 2.68 0.00
N GLY A 115 3.60 2.80 0.41
CA GLY A 115 4.65 3.30 -0.47
C GLY A 115 4.49 4.77 -0.85
N GLN A 116 5.57 5.35 -1.35
CA GLN A 116 5.66 6.78 -1.60
C GLN A 116 4.64 7.26 -2.65
N THR A 117 4.56 6.57 -3.77
CA THR A 117 3.72 6.99 -4.91
C THR A 117 2.25 6.97 -4.55
N MET A 118 1.76 5.86 -4.02
CA MET A 118 0.33 5.68 -3.77
C MET A 118 -0.16 6.51 -2.58
N ILE A 119 0.61 6.63 -1.51
CA ILE A 119 0.26 7.51 -0.39
C ILE A 119 0.19 8.98 -0.83
N ASN A 120 1.08 9.42 -1.73
CA ASN A 120 1.01 10.77 -2.27
C ASN A 120 -0.23 10.98 -3.14
N GLN A 121 -0.63 10.02 -3.96
CA GLN A 121 -1.87 10.10 -4.72
C GLN A 121 -3.09 10.12 -3.79
N ALA A 122 -3.12 9.26 -2.77
CA ALA A 122 -4.18 9.26 -1.76
C ALA A 122 -4.28 10.60 -1.01
N TYR A 123 -3.15 11.21 -0.64
CA TYR A 123 -3.14 12.50 0.03
C TYR A 123 -3.59 13.66 -0.86
N LYS A 124 -3.17 13.70 -2.12
CA LYS A 124 -3.66 14.68 -3.09
C LYS A 124 -5.17 14.53 -3.31
N THR A 125 -5.66 13.29 -3.40
CA THR A 125 -7.10 12.97 -3.46
C THR A 125 -7.84 13.49 -2.23
N TYR A 126 -7.31 13.25 -1.04
CA TYR A 126 -7.85 13.81 0.20
C TYR A 126 -7.94 15.33 0.15
N LYS A 127 -6.89 16.04 -0.30
CA LYS A 127 -6.89 17.51 -0.43
C LYS A 127 -7.98 18.03 -1.37
N ILE A 128 -8.21 17.35 -2.50
CA ILE A 128 -9.25 17.73 -3.45
C ILE A 128 -10.64 17.53 -2.85
N LEU A 129 -10.88 16.37 -2.25
CA LEU A 129 -12.19 16.02 -1.73
C LEU A 129 -12.52 16.78 -0.44
N SER A 130 -11.52 17.13 0.39
CA SER A 130 -11.74 17.95 1.58
C SER A 130 -12.26 19.36 1.26
N LYS A 131 -11.84 19.95 0.12
CA LYS A 131 -12.40 21.22 -0.39
C LYS A 131 -13.87 21.09 -0.81
N GLN A 132 -14.37 19.88 -0.95
CA GLN A 132 -15.77 19.55 -1.29
C GLN A 132 -16.52 18.98 -0.09
N ASN A 133 -16.04 19.22 1.14
CA ASN A 133 -16.59 18.74 2.41
C ASN A 133 -16.64 17.20 2.53
N ILE A 134 -15.83 16.46 1.77
CA ILE A 134 -15.69 15.00 1.90
C ILE A 134 -14.44 14.70 2.73
N LYS A 135 -14.63 14.09 3.88
CA LYS A 135 -13.60 13.83 4.89
C LYS A 135 -13.08 12.38 4.77
N LEU A 136 -11.97 12.21 4.06
CA LEU A 136 -11.32 10.90 3.93
C LEU A 136 -10.24 10.68 5.00
N LYS A 137 -10.15 9.47 5.50
CA LYS A 137 -9.04 8.98 6.29
C LYS A 137 -8.03 8.29 5.37
N VAL A 138 -6.81 8.78 5.30
CA VAL A 138 -5.70 8.12 4.58
C VAL A 138 -4.86 7.36 5.59
N VAL A 139 -4.57 6.11 5.29
CA VAL A 139 -3.80 5.20 6.15
C VAL A 139 -2.64 4.63 5.36
N ASN A 140 -1.43 4.86 5.85
CA ASN A 140 -0.21 4.23 5.33
C ASN A 140 -0.04 2.85 5.98
N MET A 141 0.11 1.82 5.15
CA MET A 141 0.30 0.42 5.55
C MET A 141 1.67 -0.08 5.09
N PRO A 142 2.74 0.15 5.86
CA PRO A 142 4.08 -0.27 5.44
C PRO A 142 4.28 -1.79 5.49
N CYS A 143 3.42 -2.52 6.21
CA CYS A 143 3.39 -3.98 6.22
C CYS A 143 2.33 -4.47 5.25
N ILE A 144 2.74 -5.22 4.23
CA ILE A 144 1.89 -5.58 3.10
C ILE A 144 1.06 -6.83 3.35
N ASN A 145 1.61 -7.81 4.05
CA ASN A 145 0.99 -9.13 4.22
C ASN A 145 0.78 -9.54 5.70
N THR A 146 0.96 -8.62 6.64
CA THR A 146 0.71 -8.88 8.07
C THR A 146 -0.07 -7.74 8.70
N PHE A 147 -1.11 -8.08 9.50
CA PHE A 147 -2.07 -7.11 10.00
C PHE A 147 -2.44 -7.37 11.46
N ASP A 148 -2.69 -6.30 12.23
CA ASP A 148 -3.20 -6.38 13.61
C ASP A 148 -4.72 -6.20 13.60
N LYS A 149 -5.45 -7.24 14.03
CA LYS A 149 -6.92 -7.26 14.06
C LYS A 149 -7.52 -6.13 14.89
N LYS A 150 -6.99 -5.91 16.10
CA LYS A 150 -7.52 -4.88 17.03
C LYS A 150 -7.29 -3.48 16.46
N TRP A 151 -6.11 -3.26 15.90
CA TRP A 151 -5.75 -1.98 15.30
C TRP A 151 -6.61 -1.66 14.06
N LEU A 152 -6.80 -2.63 13.15
CA LEU A 152 -7.65 -2.46 11.97
C LEU A 152 -9.09 -2.16 12.37
N LYS A 153 -9.68 -2.95 13.29
CA LYS A 153 -11.03 -2.73 13.76
C LYS A 153 -11.23 -1.33 14.36
N LYS A 154 -10.27 -0.87 15.18
CA LYS A 154 -10.27 0.49 15.74
C LYS A 154 -10.12 1.56 14.67
N THR A 155 -9.25 1.34 13.68
CA THR A 155 -8.94 2.32 12.62
C THR A 155 -10.11 2.51 11.67
N ILE A 156 -10.79 1.44 11.28
CA ILE A 156 -11.99 1.45 10.44
C ILE A 156 -13.16 2.08 11.22
N GLY A 157 -13.39 1.63 12.45
CA GLY A 157 -14.50 2.12 13.27
C GLY A 157 -15.85 1.92 12.58
N LYS A 158 -16.62 2.99 12.47
CA LYS A 158 -17.95 3.01 11.83
C LYS A 158 -17.93 3.43 10.35
N ILE A 159 -16.75 3.55 9.74
CA ILE A 159 -16.63 3.99 8.35
C ILE A 159 -17.21 2.92 7.42
N LYS A 160 -18.16 3.33 6.56
CA LYS A 160 -18.85 2.45 5.61
C LYS A 160 -18.04 2.16 4.35
N TYR A 161 -17.31 3.15 3.82
CA TYR A 161 -16.60 3.03 2.54
C TYR A 161 -15.11 2.83 2.77
N ILE A 162 -14.59 1.70 2.27
CA ILE A 162 -13.18 1.34 2.38
C ILE A 162 -12.59 1.22 0.98
N PHE A 163 -11.57 1.99 0.73
CA PHE A 163 -10.82 2.03 -0.52
C PHE A 163 -9.42 1.47 -0.30
N PHE A 164 -8.96 0.66 -1.23
CA PHE A 164 -7.59 0.14 -1.27
C PHE A 164 -6.91 0.70 -2.49
N LEU A 165 -5.75 1.30 -2.32
CA LEU A 165 -4.97 1.89 -3.40
C LEU A 165 -3.58 1.28 -3.42
N GLU A 166 -3.23 0.64 -4.54
CA GLU A 166 -1.99 -0.09 -4.70
C GLU A 166 -1.33 0.13 -6.06
N ASP A 167 0.00 -0.03 -6.11
CA ASP A 167 0.82 0.01 -7.30
C ASP A 167 1.16 -1.39 -7.86
N HIS A 168 0.48 -2.39 -7.38
CA HIS A 168 0.54 -3.79 -7.77
C HIS A 168 -0.73 -4.19 -8.52
N ASN A 169 -0.69 -5.29 -9.27
CA ASN A 169 -1.91 -5.85 -9.85
C ASN A 169 -2.97 -6.05 -8.76
N ILE A 170 -4.21 -5.63 -9.04
CA ILE A 170 -5.32 -5.73 -8.07
C ILE A 170 -5.70 -7.19 -7.73
N ASN A 171 -5.24 -8.15 -8.53
CA ASN A 171 -5.43 -9.58 -8.28
C ASN A 171 -4.19 -10.13 -7.58
N GLY A 172 -4.36 -10.65 -6.37
CA GLY A 172 -3.29 -11.18 -5.54
C GLY A 172 -2.38 -10.13 -4.91
N GLY A 173 -2.75 -8.85 -4.95
CA GLY A 173 -2.01 -7.75 -4.34
C GLY A 173 -2.38 -7.49 -2.88
N PHE A 174 -1.95 -6.35 -2.38
CA PHE A 174 -2.20 -5.89 -1.02
C PHE A 174 -3.69 -5.86 -0.66
N SER A 175 -4.55 -5.40 -1.58
CA SER A 175 -5.98 -5.32 -1.32
C SER A 175 -6.59 -6.69 -1.05
N ASP A 176 -6.19 -7.72 -1.79
CA ASP A 176 -6.70 -9.07 -1.56
C ASP A 176 -6.22 -9.65 -0.23
N LEU A 177 -4.96 -9.42 0.12
CA LEU A 177 -4.39 -9.87 1.39
C LEU A 177 -5.10 -9.25 2.59
N ILE A 178 -5.30 -7.93 2.59
CA ILE A 178 -5.95 -7.24 3.71
C ILE A 178 -7.45 -7.52 3.77
N ILE A 179 -8.15 -7.64 2.63
CA ILE A 179 -9.58 -7.99 2.57
C ILE A 179 -9.79 -9.41 3.12
N SER A 180 -8.99 -10.38 2.64
CA SER A 180 -9.02 -11.76 3.15
C SER A 180 -8.80 -11.80 4.67
N PHE A 181 -7.78 -11.08 5.17
CA PHE A 181 -7.56 -10.98 6.61
C PHE A 181 -8.75 -10.37 7.36
N MET A 182 -9.32 -9.28 6.86
CA MET A 182 -10.48 -8.62 7.48
C MET A 182 -11.70 -9.53 7.51
N THR A 183 -11.96 -10.28 6.44
CA THR A 183 -13.09 -11.21 6.32
C THR A 183 -12.93 -12.37 7.29
N ASN A 184 -11.78 -13.04 7.28
CA ASN A 184 -11.48 -14.19 8.14
C ASN A 184 -11.53 -13.84 9.64
N ASN A 185 -11.23 -12.58 9.97
CA ASN A 185 -11.23 -12.08 11.34
C ASN A 185 -12.54 -11.40 11.77
N LYS A 186 -13.57 -11.41 10.92
CA LYS A 186 -14.88 -10.78 11.18
C LYS A 186 -14.75 -9.29 11.55
N ILE A 187 -13.91 -8.57 10.78
CA ILE A 187 -13.72 -7.12 10.96
C ILE A 187 -14.74 -6.37 10.11
N LEU A 188 -15.05 -6.90 8.93
CA LEU A 188 -16.03 -6.33 8.01
C LEU A 188 -17.45 -6.72 8.44
N ASN A 189 -18.36 -5.75 8.42
CA ASN A 189 -19.80 -5.95 8.59
C ASN A 189 -20.48 -5.58 7.25
N ASN A 190 -20.93 -4.34 7.13
CA ASN A 190 -21.66 -3.84 5.94
C ASN A 190 -20.82 -2.81 5.17
N GLN A 191 -19.50 -2.92 5.17
CA GLN A 191 -18.64 -1.99 4.46
C GLN A 191 -18.72 -2.21 2.95
N VAL A 192 -18.67 -1.10 2.22
CA VAL A 192 -18.53 -1.08 0.77
C VAL A 192 -17.06 -1.00 0.44
N LEU A 193 -16.54 -2.01 -0.25
CA LEU A 193 -15.13 -2.13 -0.59
C LEU A 193 -14.89 -1.75 -2.05
N GLN A 194 -13.79 -1.06 -2.33
CA GLN A 194 -13.34 -0.79 -3.68
C GLN A 194 -11.81 -0.80 -3.75
N LYS A 195 -11.29 -1.52 -4.75
CA LYS A 195 -9.85 -1.60 -5.05
C LYS A 195 -9.50 -0.65 -6.19
N PHE A 196 -8.34 -0.03 -6.11
CA PHE A 196 -7.70 0.77 -7.14
C PHE A 196 -6.28 0.27 -7.35
N GLY A 197 -5.98 -0.21 -8.51
CA GLY A 197 -4.68 -0.73 -8.92
C GLY A 197 -4.71 -1.13 -10.39
N PRO A 198 -3.55 -1.41 -11.01
CA PRO A 198 -3.50 -1.96 -12.35
C PRO A 198 -4.18 -3.34 -12.42
N ASN A 199 -4.90 -3.59 -13.50
CA ASN A 199 -5.51 -4.90 -13.82
C ASN A 199 -5.06 -5.44 -15.19
N GLU A 200 -4.09 -4.78 -15.80
CA GLU A 200 -3.53 -5.11 -17.09
C GLU A 200 -2.01 -4.91 -17.08
N PHE A 201 -1.33 -5.22 -18.17
CA PHE A 201 0.09 -4.90 -18.31
C PHE A 201 0.33 -3.40 -18.18
N PRO A 202 1.39 -3.00 -17.45
CA PRO A 202 1.63 -1.59 -17.18
C PRO A 202 1.93 -0.81 -18.45
N ALA A 203 1.45 0.43 -18.53
CA ALA A 203 1.81 1.37 -19.56
C ALA A 203 3.26 1.86 -19.37
N CYS A 204 3.92 2.25 -20.46
CA CYS A 204 5.20 2.95 -20.46
C CYS A 204 4.98 4.44 -20.67
N GLY A 205 5.85 5.27 -20.12
CA GLY A 205 5.77 6.72 -20.24
C GLY A 205 6.29 7.45 -19.00
N THR A 206 6.00 8.73 -18.91
CA THR A 206 6.29 9.50 -17.72
C THR A 206 5.42 9.05 -16.54
N PRO A 207 5.85 9.24 -15.28
CA PRO A 207 5.04 8.87 -14.11
C PRO A 207 3.62 9.44 -14.14
N LYS A 208 3.44 10.67 -14.64
CA LYS A 208 2.14 11.34 -14.76
C LYS A 208 1.23 10.65 -15.77
N GLU A 209 1.75 10.30 -16.93
CA GLU A 209 1.01 9.62 -17.99
C GLU A 209 0.57 8.24 -17.55
N VAL A 210 1.48 7.47 -16.96
CA VAL A 210 1.21 6.10 -16.50
C VAL A 210 0.17 6.08 -15.39
N LEU A 211 0.28 6.96 -14.39
CA LEU A 211 -0.73 7.06 -13.34
C LEU A 211 -2.09 7.46 -13.91
N LYS A 212 -2.14 8.37 -14.88
CA LYS A 212 -3.39 8.78 -15.54
C LYS A 212 -3.99 7.65 -16.37
N TYR A 213 -3.16 6.93 -17.14
CA TYR A 213 -3.59 5.78 -17.95
C TYR A 213 -4.29 4.74 -17.09
N HIS A 214 -3.69 4.36 -15.97
CA HIS A 214 -4.25 3.39 -15.02
C HIS A 214 -5.29 3.99 -14.06
N LYS A 215 -5.66 5.26 -14.22
CA LYS A 215 -6.63 5.98 -13.36
C LYS A 215 -6.26 5.98 -11.87
N LEU A 216 -4.95 5.95 -11.59
CA LEU A 216 -4.37 5.98 -10.25
C LEU A 216 -3.86 7.37 -9.85
N ASP A 217 -3.98 8.35 -10.75
CA ASP A 217 -3.73 9.75 -10.40
C ASP A 217 -4.83 10.31 -9.50
N HIS A 218 -4.48 11.33 -8.73
CA HIS A 218 -5.37 11.92 -7.73
C HIS A 218 -6.67 12.54 -8.32
N MET A 219 -6.67 12.98 -9.58
CA MET A 219 -7.89 13.51 -10.22
C MET A 219 -8.86 12.37 -10.53
N SER A 220 -8.38 11.30 -11.15
CA SER A 220 -9.15 10.10 -11.44
C SER A 220 -9.70 9.46 -10.16
N LEU A 221 -8.84 9.32 -9.14
CA LEU A 221 -9.23 8.78 -7.83
C LEU A 221 -10.31 9.63 -7.15
N SER A 222 -10.15 10.96 -7.18
CA SER A 222 -11.14 11.89 -6.59
C SER A 222 -12.51 11.74 -7.24
N SER A 223 -12.56 11.64 -8.57
CA SER A 223 -13.79 11.45 -9.32
C SER A 223 -14.48 10.12 -8.97
N GLN A 224 -13.71 9.03 -8.99
CA GLN A 224 -14.22 7.69 -8.71
C GLN A 224 -14.72 7.55 -7.27
N ILE A 225 -13.97 8.04 -6.29
CA ILE A 225 -14.35 8.00 -4.87
C ILE A 225 -15.59 8.86 -4.63
N LYS A 226 -15.63 10.08 -5.20
CA LYS A 226 -16.81 10.97 -5.08
C LYS A 226 -18.07 10.30 -5.64
N LYS A 227 -17.98 9.68 -6.83
CA LYS A 227 -19.11 8.94 -7.43
C LYS A 227 -19.59 7.84 -6.50
N LYS A 228 -18.65 7.06 -5.91
CA LYS A 228 -19.00 5.96 -4.99
C LYS A 228 -19.67 6.43 -3.72
N LEU A 229 -19.22 7.56 -3.16
CA LEU A 229 -19.80 8.14 -1.94
C LEU A 229 -21.17 8.79 -2.15
N LYS A 230 -21.49 9.24 -3.38
CA LYS A 230 -22.79 9.86 -3.72
C LYS A 230 -23.88 8.82 -3.98
N ASN A 231 -23.54 7.59 -4.38
CA ASN A 231 -24.50 6.51 -4.59
C ASN A 231 -24.90 5.89 -3.22
N LYS A 232 -25.37 6.77 -2.31
CA LYS A 232 -25.90 6.36 -1.00
C LYS A 232 -27.25 5.72 -1.15
#